data_4445917b0b0d37df2862e64c3ae70d5a
#
_entry.id   4445917b0b0d37df2862e64c3ae70d5a
#
_cell.length_a   1.000
_cell.length_b   1.000
_cell.length_c   1.000
_cell.angle_alpha   90.00
_cell.angle_beta   90.00
_cell.angle_gamma   90.00
#
_symmetry.space_group_name_H-M   'P 1'
#
loop_
_entity.id
_entity.type
_entity.pdbx_description
1 polymer ?
#
loop_
_entity_poly.entity_id
_entity_poly.type
_entity_poly.pdbx_seq_one_letter_code
_entity_poly.pdbx_strand_id
1 'polypeptide(L)'
;MTIPQLTPLQLQQWQEEGRAFHLLDVRTDEETAVCALPDAIHIPMNLIPLRQNELLDDDLPIVVYCHHGIRSLHTAMYLADAGFENLFNLQGGIDAWALQVDGAMARY
;
A
#
# COMPACT_ATOMS: atom_id res chain seq x y z
N MET A 1 1.51 -6.49 -17.80
CA MET A 1 1.16 -5.15 -17.25
C MET A 1 2.17 -4.75 -16.19
N THR A 2 2.64 -3.53 -16.22
CA THR A 2 3.61 -3.02 -15.26
C THR A 2 2.90 -2.16 -14.22
N ILE A 3 3.14 -2.44 -12.93
CA ILE A 3 2.60 -1.64 -11.84
C ILE A 3 3.58 -0.50 -11.55
N PRO A 4 3.14 0.76 -11.60
CA PRO A 4 4.02 1.89 -11.24
C PRO A 4 4.52 1.78 -9.81
N GLN A 5 5.80 2.09 -9.60
CA GLN A 5 6.40 2.15 -8.28
C GLN A 5 6.33 3.58 -7.76
N LEU A 6 5.84 3.74 -6.54
CA LEU A 6 5.79 5.02 -5.85
C LEU A 6 6.83 5.00 -4.74
N THR A 7 7.77 5.95 -4.74
CA THR A 7 8.78 6.00 -3.67
C THR A 7 8.15 6.52 -2.37
N PRO A 8 8.75 6.23 -1.20
CA PRO A 8 8.27 6.82 0.06
C PRO A 8 8.22 8.35 0.03
N LEU A 9 9.22 8.99 -0.58
CA LEU A 9 9.23 10.46 -0.68
C LEU A 9 8.11 10.98 -1.56
N GLN A 10 7.77 10.27 -2.64
CA GLN A 10 6.63 10.63 -3.49
C GLN A 10 5.31 10.45 -2.75
N LEU A 11 5.16 9.39 -1.96
CA LEU A 11 3.96 9.19 -1.14
C LEU A 11 3.82 10.29 -0.10
N GLN A 12 4.92 10.68 0.55
CA GLN A 12 4.93 11.79 1.48
C GLN A 12 4.46 13.08 0.79
N GLN A 13 4.95 13.33 -0.43
CA GLN A 13 4.53 14.49 -1.21
C GLN A 13 3.03 14.47 -1.51
N TRP A 14 2.47 13.32 -1.87
CA TRP A 14 1.03 13.15 -2.06
C TRP A 14 0.24 13.53 -0.82
N GLN A 15 0.73 13.10 0.35
CA GLN A 15 0.11 13.44 1.64
C GLN A 15 0.16 14.93 1.92
N GLU A 16 1.31 15.56 1.68
CA GLU A 16 1.50 17.00 1.90
C GLU A 16 0.64 17.85 0.97
N GLU A 17 0.40 17.37 -0.26
CA GLU A 17 -0.48 18.04 -1.22
C GLU A 17 -1.96 17.87 -0.91
N GLY A 18 -2.31 17.03 0.06
CA GLY A 18 -3.70 16.71 0.35
C GLY A 18 -4.36 15.87 -0.73
N ARG A 19 -3.57 15.12 -1.50
CA ARG A 19 -4.07 14.31 -2.61
C ARG A 19 -4.93 13.16 -2.08
N ALA A 20 -6.07 12.93 -2.71
CA ALA A 20 -6.95 11.82 -2.33
C ALA A 20 -6.46 10.52 -2.95
N PHE A 21 -6.29 9.49 -2.14
CA PHE A 21 -5.92 8.14 -2.56
C PHE A 21 -6.25 7.14 -1.45
N HIS A 22 -6.32 5.87 -1.82
CA HIS A 22 -6.43 4.79 -0.84
C HIS A 22 -5.04 4.21 -0.57
N LEU A 23 -4.76 3.93 0.70
CA LEU A 23 -3.54 3.26 1.11
C LEU A 23 -3.92 1.87 1.61
N LEU A 24 -3.43 0.83 0.93
CA LEU A 24 -3.82 -0.55 1.19
C LEU A 24 -2.65 -1.33 1.78
N ASP A 25 -2.81 -1.78 3.02
CA ASP A 25 -1.85 -2.60 3.74
C ASP A 25 -2.23 -4.07 3.60
N VAL A 26 -1.35 -4.88 3.01
CA VAL A 26 -1.64 -6.30 2.75
C VAL A 26 -0.82 -7.24 3.65
N ARG A 27 -0.25 -6.69 4.72
CA ARG A 27 0.55 -7.47 5.68
C ARG A 27 -0.35 -8.26 6.64
N THR A 28 0.28 -9.10 7.47
CA THR A 28 -0.43 -9.85 8.50
C THR A 28 -0.84 -8.95 9.67
N ASP A 29 -1.75 -9.45 10.52
CA ASP A 29 -2.17 -8.73 11.73
C ASP A 29 -0.99 -8.50 12.67
N GLU A 30 -0.09 -9.47 12.78
CA GLU A 30 1.10 -9.37 13.63
C GLU A 30 2.03 -8.25 13.17
N GLU A 31 2.21 -8.12 11.86
CA GLU A 31 3.03 -7.06 11.30
C GLU A 31 2.43 -5.68 11.55
N THR A 32 1.12 -5.54 11.37
CA THR A 32 0.45 -4.26 11.59
C THR A 32 0.48 -3.83 13.05
N ALA A 33 0.58 -4.78 13.97
CA ALA A 33 0.72 -4.48 15.40
C ALA A 33 2.09 -3.85 15.73
N VAL A 34 3.12 -4.11 14.92
CA VAL A 34 4.46 -3.52 15.11
C VAL A 34 4.48 -2.06 14.66
N CYS A 35 4.00 -1.81 13.45
CA CYS A 35 3.94 -0.47 12.86
C CYS A 35 2.94 -0.49 11.71
N ALA A 36 2.39 0.68 11.39
CA ALA A 36 1.49 0.84 10.25
C ALA A 36 1.49 2.31 9.81
N LEU A 37 1.17 2.55 8.56
CA LEU A 37 0.96 3.90 8.06
C LEU A 37 -0.43 4.38 8.50
N PRO A 38 -0.58 5.65 8.88
CA PRO A 38 -1.88 6.18 9.27
C PRO A 38 -2.91 6.09 8.14
N ASP A 39 -4.16 5.86 8.51
CA ASP A 39 -5.31 5.86 7.59
C ASP A 39 -5.26 4.77 6.52
N ALA A 40 -4.46 3.73 6.71
CA ALA A 40 -4.41 2.61 5.79
C ALA A 40 -5.63 1.69 5.96
N ILE A 41 -6.11 1.17 4.84
CA ILE A 41 -7.08 0.09 4.82
C ILE A 41 -6.27 -1.19 4.97
N HIS A 42 -6.55 -2.00 6.00
CA HIS A 42 -5.84 -3.25 6.22
C HIS A 42 -6.66 -4.43 5.71
N ILE A 43 -6.17 -5.06 4.65
CA ILE A 43 -6.71 -6.31 4.14
C ILE A 43 -5.55 -7.26 3.93
N PRO A 44 -5.33 -8.25 4.80
CA PRO A 44 -4.26 -9.22 4.61
C PRO A 44 -4.30 -9.83 3.21
N MET A 45 -3.14 -10.09 2.63
CA MET A 45 -3.02 -10.51 1.23
C MET A 45 -3.93 -11.71 0.89
N ASN A 46 -4.03 -12.69 1.78
CA ASN A 46 -4.84 -13.88 1.56
C ASN A 46 -6.34 -13.59 1.57
N LEU A 47 -6.78 -12.45 2.07
CA LEU A 47 -8.20 -12.06 2.13
C LEU A 47 -8.60 -11.11 0.98
N ILE A 48 -7.66 -10.69 0.15
CA ILE A 48 -7.95 -9.76 -0.95
C ILE A 48 -9.06 -10.29 -1.87
N PRO A 49 -9.05 -11.56 -2.32
CA PRO A 49 -10.13 -12.04 -3.19
C PRO A 49 -11.53 -11.95 -2.56
N LEU A 50 -11.62 -12.09 -1.24
CA LEU A 50 -12.89 -12.03 -0.52
C LEU A 50 -13.34 -10.60 -0.23
N ARG A 51 -12.39 -9.67 -0.09
CA ARG A 51 -12.67 -8.32 0.41
C ARG A 51 -12.38 -7.22 -0.61
N GLN A 52 -11.97 -7.57 -1.83
CA GLN A 52 -11.61 -6.57 -2.82
C GLN A 52 -12.76 -5.60 -3.16
N ASN A 53 -14.02 -5.99 -2.94
CA ASN A 53 -15.15 -5.12 -3.17
C ASN A 53 -15.15 -3.88 -2.26
N GLU A 54 -14.41 -3.91 -1.16
CA GLU A 54 -14.24 -2.74 -0.29
C GLU A 54 -13.47 -1.62 -0.98
N LEU A 55 -12.82 -1.91 -2.11
CA LEU A 55 -11.98 -0.98 -2.86
C LEU A 55 -12.67 -0.41 -4.11
N LEU A 56 -13.95 -0.74 -4.36
CA LEU A 56 -14.63 -0.44 -5.63
C LEU A 56 -15.31 0.92 -5.68
N ASP A 57 -15.40 1.65 -4.58
CA ASP A 57 -16.35 2.76 -4.45
C ASP A 57 -15.99 4.03 -5.22
N ASP A 58 -14.78 4.15 -5.76
CA ASP A 58 -14.35 5.34 -6.46
C ASP A 58 -13.17 5.07 -7.39
N ASP A 59 -12.75 6.08 -8.16
CA ASP A 59 -11.64 5.98 -9.10
C ASP A 59 -10.33 6.51 -8.51
N LEU A 60 -10.21 6.58 -7.20
CA LEU A 60 -9.01 7.07 -6.56
C LEU A 60 -7.84 6.12 -6.78
N PRO A 61 -6.62 6.66 -6.84
CA PRO A 61 -5.43 5.80 -6.85
C PRO A 61 -5.39 4.91 -5.61
N ILE A 62 -4.89 3.69 -5.79
CA ILE A 62 -4.68 2.73 -4.71
C ILE A 62 -3.19 2.47 -4.60
N VAL A 63 -2.60 2.84 -3.47
CA VAL A 63 -1.19 2.58 -3.17
C VAL A 63 -1.14 1.36 -2.26
N VAL A 64 -0.58 0.26 -2.76
CA VAL A 64 -0.48 -0.99 -2.02
C VAL A 64 0.89 -1.09 -1.37
N TYR A 65 0.95 -1.48 -0.09
CA TYR A 65 2.23 -1.66 0.56
C TYR A 65 2.28 -2.92 1.42
N CYS A 66 3.49 -3.42 1.64
CA CYS A 66 3.80 -4.51 2.54
C CYS A 66 5.10 -4.18 3.27
N HIS A 67 5.86 -5.20 3.74
CA HIS A 67 7.12 -4.95 4.44
C HIS A 67 8.19 -4.35 3.52
N HIS A 68 8.46 -5.01 2.37
CA HIS A 68 9.53 -4.62 1.44
C HIS A 68 9.06 -4.38 -0.01
N GLY A 69 7.77 -4.50 -0.29
CA GLY A 69 7.22 -4.22 -1.61
C GLY A 69 6.98 -5.42 -2.52
N ILE A 70 7.25 -6.64 -2.07
CA ILE A 70 7.10 -7.85 -2.90
C ILE A 70 5.66 -8.37 -2.88
N ARG A 71 5.09 -8.61 -1.70
CA ARG A 71 3.70 -9.07 -1.57
C ARG A 71 2.73 -8.04 -2.14
N SER A 72 3.01 -6.76 -1.91
CA SER A 72 2.16 -5.68 -2.40
C SER A 72 2.21 -5.57 -3.93
N LEU A 73 3.37 -5.81 -4.54
CA LEU A 73 3.47 -5.84 -6.00
C LEU A 73 2.57 -6.96 -6.57
N HIS A 74 2.65 -8.16 -6.02
CA HIS A 74 1.82 -9.28 -6.46
C HIS A 74 0.33 -8.99 -6.25
N THR A 75 -0.04 -8.36 -5.13
CA THR A 75 -1.43 -7.97 -4.87
C THR A 75 -1.90 -6.95 -5.90
N ALA A 76 -1.08 -5.94 -6.20
CA ALA A 76 -1.43 -4.93 -7.20
C ALA A 76 -1.62 -5.57 -8.58
N MET A 77 -0.77 -6.53 -8.96
CA MET A 77 -0.93 -7.27 -10.22
C MET A 77 -2.24 -8.07 -10.24
N TYR A 78 -2.58 -8.73 -9.14
CA TYR A 78 -3.85 -9.44 -9.01
C TYR A 78 -5.03 -8.48 -9.18
N LEU A 79 -5.00 -7.34 -8.51
CA LEU A 79 -6.08 -6.35 -8.61
C LEU A 79 -6.20 -5.78 -10.01
N ALA A 80 -5.07 -5.55 -10.68
CA ALA A 80 -5.08 -5.09 -12.08
C ALA A 80 -5.78 -6.11 -12.99
N ASP A 81 -5.47 -7.39 -12.81
CA ASP A 81 -6.12 -8.47 -13.56
C ASP A 81 -7.61 -8.56 -13.25
N ALA A 82 -8.02 -8.15 -12.05
CA ALA A 82 -9.43 -8.12 -11.63
C ALA A 82 -10.17 -6.87 -12.13
N GLY A 83 -9.50 -5.98 -12.85
CA GLY A 83 -10.13 -4.81 -13.46
C GLY A 83 -9.90 -3.49 -12.72
N PHE A 84 -9.14 -3.49 -11.63
CA PHE A 84 -8.79 -2.26 -10.93
C PHE A 84 -7.80 -1.43 -11.73
N GLU A 85 -7.93 -0.11 -11.64
CA GLU A 85 -7.04 0.84 -12.32
C GLU A 85 -6.36 1.75 -11.31
N ASN A 86 -5.37 2.52 -11.74
CA ASN A 86 -4.65 3.49 -10.89
C ASN A 86 -3.99 2.84 -9.68
N LEU A 87 -3.35 1.69 -9.91
CA LEU A 87 -2.65 0.95 -8.88
C LEU A 87 -1.19 1.37 -8.82
N PHE A 88 -0.66 1.51 -7.59
CA PHE A 88 0.74 1.83 -7.34
C PHE A 88 1.27 0.89 -6.27
N ASN A 89 2.56 0.56 -6.35
CA ASN A 89 3.24 -0.19 -5.31
C ASN A 89 4.19 0.73 -4.56
N LEU A 90 4.13 0.74 -3.23
CA LEU A 90 5.07 1.51 -2.42
C LEU A 90 6.44 0.82 -2.49
N GLN A 91 7.36 1.44 -3.19
CA GLN A 91 8.70 0.89 -3.43
C GLN A 91 9.46 0.71 -2.12
N GLY A 92 9.92 -0.50 -1.88
CA GLY A 92 10.62 -0.83 -0.63
C GLY A 92 9.72 -0.99 0.58
N GLY A 93 8.40 -0.81 0.43
CA GLY A 93 7.43 -1.04 1.48
C GLY A 93 7.55 -0.11 2.68
N ILE A 94 6.92 -0.52 3.79
CA ILE A 94 6.95 0.27 5.02
C ILE A 94 8.37 0.38 5.60
N ASP A 95 9.25 -0.59 5.31
CA ASP A 95 10.64 -0.52 5.76
C ASP A 95 11.37 0.67 5.12
N ALA A 96 11.21 0.87 3.81
CA ALA A 96 11.78 2.03 3.14
C ALA A 96 11.15 3.34 3.63
N TRP A 97 9.85 3.34 3.92
CA TRP A 97 9.18 4.49 4.52
C TRP A 97 9.83 4.86 5.85
N ALA A 98 10.06 3.87 6.73
CA ALA A 98 10.70 4.12 8.02
C ALA A 98 12.11 4.69 7.86
N LEU A 99 12.88 4.20 6.87
CA LEU A 99 14.24 4.67 6.65
C LEU A 99 14.30 6.07 6.03
N GLN A 100 13.37 6.41 5.15
CA GLN A 100 13.45 7.62 4.34
C GLN A 100 12.56 8.75 4.83
N VAL A 101 11.47 8.45 5.54
CA VAL A 101 10.47 9.44 5.92
C VAL A 101 10.28 9.51 7.43
N ASP A 102 10.13 8.38 8.11
CA ASP A 102 9.81 8.34 9.54
C ASP A 102 10.79 7.46 10.30
N GLY A 103 11.94 8.03 10.65
CA GLY A 103 12.99 7.32 11.38
C GLY A 103 12.62 6.92 12.81
N ALA A 104 11.49 7.42 13.33
CA ALA A 104 11.01 7.05 14.67
C ALA A 104 10.09 5.83 14.64
N MET A 105 9.68 5.37 13.44
CA MET A 105 8.80 4.23 13.31
C MET A 105 9.50 2.93 13.72
N ALA A 106 8.80 2.07 14.46
CA ALA A 106 9.32 0.75 14.79
C ALA A 106 9.55 -0.06 13.51
N ARG A 107 10.67 -0.76 13.46
CA ARG A 107 11.05 -1.63 12.33
C ARG A 107 11.10 -3.08 12.77
N TYR A 108 10.92 -3.98 11.81
CA TYR A 108 10.95 -5.42 12.11
C TYR A 108 11.60 -6.21 10.99
#